data_e1335f2c7a80f09541335d41b4e8faf1
#
_entry.id   e1335f2c7a80f09541335d41b4e8faf1
#
_cell.length_a   1.000
_cell.length_b   1.000
_cell.length_c   1.000
_cell.angle_alpha   90.00
_cell.angle_beta   90.00
_cell.angle_gamma   90.00
#
_symmetry.space_group_name_H-M   'P 1'
#
loop_
_entity.id
_entity.type
_entity.pdbx_description
1 polymer ?
#
loop_
_entity_poly.entity_id
_entity_poly.type
_entity_poly.pdbx_seq_one_letter_code
_entity_poly.pdbx_strand_id
1 'polypeptide(L)'
;MTEAEQDKTIRAVLAAYDLPGHISGITRLVNGHINDTYQVQLEEEDRTETWILQRINDYVFKDPLLVMNNIRAINEYLDNQLDANDCGVIHFLANRDGIIYTEYAGGIWRLCPYVPNSVAYEQVENSQVLVSAGYAFGRFQALLEGLPMERLAETIPGFHDTPARLRKLFDAAE
;
A
#
# COMPACT_ATOMS: atom_id res chain seq x y z
N MET A 1 20.02 0.84 -11.77
CA MET A 1 19.04 1.58 -12.62
C MET A 1 19.32 3.06 -12.46
N THR A 2 19.53 3.80 -13.55
CA THR A 2 19.74 5.24 -13.51
C THR A 2 18.41 5.96 -13.23
N GLU A 3 18.47 7.23 -12.80
CA GLU A 3 17.27 8.04 -12.55
C GLU A 3 16.38 8.17 -13.81
N ALA A 4 17.00 8.33 -14.99
CA ALA A 4 16.29 8.39 -16.27
C ALA A 4 15.60 7.06 -16.64
N GLU A 5 16.23 5.91 -16.36
CA GLU A 5 15.61 4.60 -16.56
C GLU A 5 14.44 4.37 -15.61
N GLN A 6 14.55 4.87 -14.38
CA GLN A 6 13.51 4.81 -13.38
C GLN A 6 12.28 5.66 -13.78
N ASP A 7 12.50 6.91 -14.19
CA ASP A 7 11.42 7.79 -14.71
C ASP A 7 10.70 7.16 -15.91
N LYS A 8 11.45 6.59 -16.85
CA LYS A 8 10.87 5.88 -18.00
C LYS A 8 10.02 4.70 -17.58
N THR A 9 10.48 3.91 -16.61
CA THR A 9 9.74 2.76 -16.07
C THR A 9 8.44 3.22 -15.40
N ILE A 10 8.49 4.25 -14.55
CA ILE A 10 7.32 4.78 -13.85
C ILE A 10 6.27 5.29 -14.86
N ARG A 11 6.68 6.06 -15.86
CA ARG A 11 5.77 6.57 -16.90
C ARG A 11 5.13 5.44 -17.71
N ALA A 12 5.88 4.38 -18.01
CA ALA A 12 5.35 3.21 -18.70
C ALA A 12 4.29 2.46 -17.84
N VAL A 13 4.52 2.34 -16.53
CA VAL A 13 3.54 1.78 -15.60
C VAL A 13 2.29 2.67 -15.53
N LEU A 14 2.45 3.99 -15.38
CA LEU A 14 1.32 4.93 -15.31
C LEU A 14 0.49 4.95 -16.59
N ALA A 15 1.09 4.69 -17.75
CA ALA A 15 0.38 4.60 -19.02
C ALA A 15 -0.62 3.41 -19.09
N ALA A 16 -0.56 2.46 -18.17
CA ALA A 16 -1.53 1.38 -18.06
C ALA A 16 -2.85 1.80 -17.40
N TYR A 17 -2.90 2.99 -16.79
CA TYR A 17 -4.07 3.51 -16.09
C TYR A 17 -4.76 4.62 -16.89
N ASP A 18 -6.06 4.79 -16.69
CA ASP A 18 -6.80 5.95 -17.19
C ASP A 18 -6.72 7.08 -16.16
N LEU A 19 -5.68 7.89 -16.28
CA LEU A 19 -5.42 9.01 -15.37
C LEU A 19 -5.96 10.32 -15.97
N PRO A 20 -6.51 11.21 -15.14
CA PRO A 20 -6.96 12.52 -15.61
C PRO A 20 -5.74 13.42 -15.91
N GLY A 21 -5.80 14.17 -17.00
CA GLY A 21 -4.80 15.17 -17.34
C GLY A 21 -3.43 14.59 -17.71
N HIS A 22 -2.37 15.30 -17.36
CA HIS A 22 -0.99 14.92 -17.65
C HIS A 22 -0.11 14.86 -16.40
N ILE A 23 0.95 14.06 -16.44
CA ILE A 23 1.91 13.92 -15.34
C ILE A 23 2.79 15.18 -15.30
N SER A 24 2.59 16.03 -14.29
CA SER A 24 3.38 17.25 -14.06
C SER A 24 4.59 17.01 -13.14
N GLY A 25 4.54 15.99 -12.26
CA GLY A 25 5.65 15.69 -11.37
C GLY A 25 5.65 14.26 -10.86
N ILE A 26 6.86 13.72 -10.65
CA ILE A 26 7.09 12.43 -9.98
C ILE A 26 8.17 12.64 -8.93
N THR A 27 7.87 12.34 -7.67
CA THR A 27 8.81 12.48 -6.55
C THR A 27 8.91 11.17 -5.79
N ARG A 28 10.12 10.64 -5.60
CA ARG A 28 10.34 9.45 -4.77
C ARG A 28 10.17 9.82 -3.30
N LEU A 29 9.36 9.05 -2.56
CA LEU A 29 9.21 9.18 -1.12
C LEU A 29 10.20 8.22 -0.43
N VAL A 30 11.03 8.76 0.46
CA VAL A 30 12.12 8.00 1.10
C VAL A 30 11.78 7.51 2.51
N ASN A 31 10.64 7.91 3.07
CA ASN A 31 10.23 7.57 4.43
C ASN A 31 9.67 6.14 4.57
N GLY A 32 9.45 5.42 3.46
CA GLY A 32 9.05 4.02 3.45
C GLY A 32 10.27 3.09 3.32
N HIS A 33 10.37 2.05 4.17
CA HIS A 33 11.54 1.16 4.22
C HIS A 33 11.37 -0.16 3.46
N ILE A 34 10.16 -0.45 2.96
CA ILE A 34 9.87 -1.73 2.31
C ILE A 34 9.65 -1.56 0.81
N ASN A 35 8.62 -0.81 0.42
CA ASN A 35 8.26 -0.62 -0.97
C ASN A 35 8.92 0.61 -1.58
N ASP A 36 9.23 0.58 -2.87
CA ASP A 36 9.55 1.82 -3.58
C ASP A 36 8.25 2.62 -3.78
N THR A 37 8.23 3.82 -3.25
CA THR A 37 7.03 4.67 -3.23
C THR A 37 7.29 5.99 -3.93
N TYR A 38 6.36 6.40 -4.79
CA TYR A 38 6.42 7.63 -5.58
C TYR A 38 5.13 8.41 -5.44
N GLN A 39 5.27 9.70 -5.21
CA GLN A 39 4.19 10.66 -5.33
C GLN A 39 4.13 11.11 -6.79
N VAL A 40 2.96 10.99 -7.40
CA VAL A 40 2.68 11.39 -8.78
C VAL A 40 1.71 12.55 -8.76
N GLN A 41 2.08 13.64 -9.39
CA GLN A 41 1.22 14.82 -9.57
C GLN A 41 0.65 14.83 -10.99
N LEU A 42 -0.66 15.00 -11.07
CA LEU A 42 -1.40 15.13 -12.32
C LEU A 42 -2.01 16.53 -12.40
N GLU A 43 -1.93 17.15 -13.54
CA GLU A 43 -2.57 18.44 -13.84
C GLU A 43 -3.59 18.28 -14.95
N GLU A 44 -4.81 18.76 -14.69
CA GLU A 44 -5.90 18.83 -15.65
C GLU A 44 -6.59 20.18 -15.54
N GLU A 45 -6.42 21.06 -16.55
CA GLU A 45 -6.94 22.42 -16.55
C GLU A 45 -6.59 23.18 -15.27
N ASP A 46 -7.56 23.38 -14.36
CA ASP A 46 -7.40 24.10 -13.09
C ASP A 46 -7.32 23.15 -11.85
N ARG A 47 -7.11 21.85 -12.06
CA ARG A 47 -7.07 20.86 -10.98
C ARG A 47 -5.72 20.15 -10.93
N THR A 48 -5.20 20.04 -9.71
CA THR A 48 -4.03 19.18 -9.43
C THR A 48 -4.48 18.02 -8.56
N GLU A 49 -4.20 16.81 -9.01
CA GLU A 49 -4.43 15.58 -8.22
C GLU A 49 -3.11 14.94 -7.86
N THR A 50 -3.07 14.36 -6.68
CA THR A 50 -1.89 13.64 -6.19
C THR A 50 -2.23 12.17 -6.01
N TRP A 51 -1.36 11.31 -6.52
CA TRP A 51 -1.48 9.86 -6.45
C TRP A 51 -0.22 9.24 -5.86
N ILE A 52 -0.35 8.05 -5.28
CA ILE A 52 0.75 7.26 -4.75
C ILE A 52 0.93 6.00 -5.61
N LEU A 53 2.06 5.93 -6.30
CA LEU A 53 2.50 4.74 -7.02
C LEU A 53 3.49 3.97 -6.15
N GLN A 54 3.28 2.66 -6.00
CA GLN A 54 4.18 1.79 -5.26
C GLN A 54 4.60 0.58 -6.10
N ARG A 55 5.90 0.27 -6.07
CA ARG A 55 6.41 -1.05 -6.46
C ARG A 55 6.50 -1.93 -5.21
N ILE A 56 5.84 -3.07 -5.24
CA ILE A 56 5.89 -4.03 -4.13
C ILE A 56 7.26 -4.68 -4.11
N ASN A 57 7.87 -4.74 -2.92
CA ASN A 57 9.19 -5.34 -2.72
C ASN A 57 9.08 -6.88 -2.71
N ASP A 58 9.55 -7.50 -3.78
CA ASP A 58 9.55 -8.95 -4.00
C ASP A 58 10.61 -9.69 -3.17
N TYR A 59 11.58 -8.97 -2.60
CA TYR A 59 12.49 -9.54 -1.62
C TYR A 59 11.79 -9.83 -0.28
N VAL A 60 10.90 -8.95 0.15
CA VAL A 60 10.11 -9.07 1.39
C VAL A 60 8.87 -9.94 1.15
N PHE A 61 8.10 -9.61 0.12
CA PHE A 61 6.90 -10.35 -0.27
C PHE A 61 7.22 -11.28 -1.42
N LYS A 62 7.50 -12.55 -1.11
CA LYS A 62 7.94 -13.54 -2.11
C LYS A 62 6.93 -13.79 -3.22
N ASP A 63 5.67 -13.56 -2.94
CA ASP A 63 4.58 -13.53 -3.91
C ASP A 63 3.77 -12.24 -3.74
N PRO A 64 4.12 -11.16 -4.46
CA PRO A 64 3.40 -9.90 -4.40
C PRO A 64 1.93 -9.99 -4.82
N LEU A 65 1.55 -11.01 -5.62
CA LEU A 65 0.16 -11.20 -6.03
C LEU A 65 -0.72 -11.65 -4.88
N LEU A 66 -0.18 -12.42 -3.93
CA LEU A 66 -0.90 -12.76 -2.69
C LEU A 66 -1.24 -11.50 -1.87
N VAL A 67 -0.33 -10.51 -1.84
CA VAL A 67 -0.61 -9.23 -1.18
C VAL A 67 -1.78 -8.53 -1.84
N MET A 68 -1.80 -8.47 -3.18
CA MET A 68 -2.88 -7.82 -3.93
C MET A 68 -4.21 -8.57 -3.81
N ASN A 69 -4.18 -9.90 -3.77
CA ASN A 69 -5.37 -10.73 -3.55
C ASN A 69 -5.95 -10.51 -2.14
N ASN A 70 -5.12 -10.43 -1.11
CA ASN A 70 -5.55 -10.11 0.26
C ASN A 70 -6.21 -8.72 0.32
N ILE A 71 -5.60 -7.71 -0.30
CA ILE A 71 -6.15 -6.35 -0.36
C ILE A 71 -7.52 -6.36 -1.04
N ARG A 72 -7.66 -7.04 -2.17
CA ARG A 72 -8.93 -7.17 -2.86
C ARG A 72 -9.99 -7.83 -1.98
N ALA A 73 -9.65 -8.96 -1.34
CA ALA A 73 -10.58 -9.67 -0.46
C ALA A 73 -11.05 -8.83 0.74
N ILE A 74 -10.14 -8.04 1.32
CA ILE A 74 -10.45 -7.12 2.43
C ILE A 74 -11.32 -5.96 1.94
N ASN A 75 -10.98 -5.33 0.82
CA ASN A 75 -11.74 -4.21 0.29
C ASN A 75 -13.17 -4.64 -0.09
N GLU A 76 -13.32 -5.74 -0.82
CA GLU A 76 -14.64 -6.31 -1.16
C GLU A 76 -15.49 -6.61 0.09
N TYR A 77 -14.86 -7.09 1.16
CA TYR A 77 -15.58 -7.36 2.42
C TYR A 77 -15.98 -6.06 3.12
N LEU A 78 -15.07 -5.10 3.24
CA LEU A 78 -15.31 -3.83 3.92
C LEU A 78 -16.27 -2.92 3.18
N ASP A 79 -16.28 -2.92 1.85
CA ASP A 79 -17.25 -2.15 1.04
C ASP A 79 -18.70 -2.51 1.33
N ASN A 80 -18.95 -3.73 1.82
CA ASN A 80 -20.28 -4.16 2.26
C ASN A 80 -20.59 -3.84 3.74
N GLN A 81 -19.61 -3.36 4.51
CA GLN A 81 -19.73 -3.09 5.96
C GLN A 81 -19.70 -1.60 6.29
N LEU A 82 -19.04 -0.79 5.43
CA LEU A 82 -18.81 0.62 5.69
C LEU A 82 -19.91 1.48 5.07
N ASP A 83 -20.41 2.44 5.85
CA ASP A 83 -21.28 3.48 5.34
C ASP A 83 -20.46 4.57 4.62
N ALA A 84 -21.13 5.36 3.75
CA ALA A 84 -20.51 6.43 2.98
C ALA A 84 -19.80 7.53 3.83
N ASN A 85 -20.11 7.60 5.13
CA ASN A 85 -19.51 8.54 6.09
C ASN A 85 -18.37 7.93 6.90
N ASP A 86 -18.09 6.64 6.73
CA ASP A 86 -16.97 5.99 7.40
C ASP A 86 -15.63 6.40 6.76
N CYS A 87 -14.56 6.46 7.60
CA CYS A 87 -13.21 6.54 7.05
C CYS A 87 -12.98 5.31 6.18
N GLY A 88 -12.98 5.53 4.87
CA GLY A 88 -12.85 4.47 3.88
C GLY A 88 -11.52 3.74 3.96
N VAL A 89 -11.49 2.58 3.34
CA VAL A 89 -10.25 1.86 3.05
C VAL A 89 -9.56 2.46 1.82
N ILE A 90 -8.25 2.27 1.72
CA ILE A 90 -7.50 2.68 0.52
C ILE A 90 -7.83 1.67 -0.60
N HIS A 91 -8.41 2.18 -1.69
CA HIS A 91 -8.62 1.43 -2.91
C HIS A 91 -7.50 1.69 -3.89
N PHE A 92 -6.96 0.61 -4.47
CA PHE A 92 -6.02 0.74 -5.57
C PHE A 92 -6.79 0.87 -6.88
N LEU A 93 -6.35 1.81 -7.72
CA LEU A 93 -6.96 2.07 -9.02
C LEU A 93 -6.78 0.84 -9.92
N ALA A 94 -7.86 0.43 -10.58
CA ALA A 94 -7.78 -0.57 -11.62
C ALA A 94 -7.10 0.01 -12.87
N ASN A 95 -6.23 -0.78 -13.50
CA ASN A 95 -5.66 -0.46 -14.80
C ASN A 95 -6.71 -0.63 -15.91
N ARG A 96 -6.35 -0.38 -17.17
CA ARG A 96 -7.26 -0.51 -18.32
C ARG A 96 -7.82 -1.92 -18.54
N ASP A 97 -7.16 -2.94 -17.97
CA ASP A 97 -7.62 -4.33 -18.01
C ASP A 97 -8.53 -4.68 -16.82
N GLY A 98 -8.86 -3.71 -15.95
CA GLY A 98 -9.69 -3.89 -14.76
C GLY A 98 -8.96 -4.55 -13.58
N ILE A 99 -7.62 -4.58 -13.60
CA ILE A 99 -6.78 -5.21 -12.56
C ILE A 99 -6.22 -4.12 -11.65
N ILE A 100 -6.29 -4.29 -10.32
CA ILE A 100 -5.85 -3.32 -9.31
C ILE A 100 -4.32 -3.21 -9.13
N TYR A 101 -3.57 -3.77 -10.05
CA TYR A 101 -2.11 -3.67 -10.14
C TYR A 101 -1.65 -3.76 -11.60
N THR A 102 -0.39 -3.44 -11.84
CA THR A 102 0.25 -3.57 -13.16
C THR A 102 1.55 -4.33 -13.02
N GLU A 103 1.75 -5.35 -13.87
CA GLU A 103 3.02 -6.05 -14.01
C GLU A 103 3.89 -5.33 -15.03
N TYR A 104 5.05 -4.85 -14.63
CA TYR A 104 5.97 -4.18 -15.52
C TYR A 104 7.42 -4.31 -15.06
N ALA A 105 8.33 -4.58 -15.99
CA ALA A 105 9.78 -4.71 -15.76
C ALA A 105 10.12 -5.66 -14.59
N GLY A 106 9.40 -6.78 -14.48
CA GLY A 106 9.60 -7.79 -13.45
C GLY A 106 9.15 -7.36 -12.04
N GLY A 107 8.34 -6.33 -11.93
CA GLY A 107 7.76 -5.87 -10.66
C GLY A 107 6.25 -5.75 -10.70
N ILE A 108 5.62 -5.84 -9.53
CA ILE A 108 4.20 -5.56 -9.31
C ILE A 108 4.06 -4.13 -8.80
N TRP A 109 3.27 -3.35 -9.52
CA TRP A 109 3.03 -1.94 -9.26
C TRP A 109 1.56 -1.71 -8.94
N ARG A 110 1.28 -0.81 -8.02
CA ARG A 110 -0.08 -0.44 -7.63
C ARG A 110 -0.19 1.07 -7.46
N LEU A 111 -1.36 1.61 -7.75
CA LEU A 111 -1.63 3.03 -7.73
C LEU A 111 -2.86 3.32 -6.85
N CYS A 112 -2.76 4.28 -5.94
CA CYS A 112 -3.90 4.72 -5.14
C CYS A 112 -3.92 6.25 -5.00
N PRO A 113 -5.09 6.85 -4.68
CA PRO A 113 -5.15 8.27 -4.37
C PRO A 113 -4.27 8.61 -3.16
N TYR A 114 -3.68 9.80 -3.18
CA TYR A 114 -3.05 10.37 -1.99
C TYR A 114 -4.13 10.76 -0.97
N VAL A 115 -3.90 10.45 0.31
CA VAL A 115 -4.81 10.87 1.39
C VAL A 115 -4.47 12.30 1.79
N PRO A 116 -5.30 13.30 1.45
CA PRO A 116 -5.01 14.70 1.75
C PRO A 116 -5.03 14.95 3.26
N ASN A 117 -4.25 15.93 3.70
CA ASN A 117 -4.13 16.33 5.11
C ASN A 117 -3.67 15.19 6.06
N SER A 118 -3.06 14.15 5.51
CA SER A 118 -2.44 13.09 6.31
C SER A 118 -1.06 13.54 6.82
N VAL A 119 -0.72 13.12 8.05
CA VAL A 119 0.58 13.36 8.66
C VAL A 119 1.19 12.03 9.07
N ALA A 120 2.44 11.80 8.66
CA ALA A 120 3.22 10.66 9.13
C ALA A 120 4.10 11.07 10.31
N TYR A 121 4.02 10.31 11.40
CA TYR A 121 4.85 10.50 12.58
C TYR A 121 5.98 9.47 12.59
N GLU A 122 7.23 9.92 12.61
CA GLU A 122 8.40 9.04 12.75
C GLU A 122 8.61 8.61 14.21
N GLN A 123 8.15 9.42 15.13
CA GLN A 123 8.22 9.19 16.58
C GLN A 123 6.89 9.53 17.23
N VAL A 124 6.62 8.90 18.36
CA VAL A 124 5.43 9.20 19.16
C VAL A 124 5.65 10.50 19.91
N GLU A 125 5.04 11.58 19.46
CA GLU A 125 5.18 12.91 20.06
C GLU A 125 4.32 13.11 21.32
N ASN A 126 3.18 12.42 21.39
CA ASN A 126 2.26 12.54 22.53
C ASN A 126 1.34 11.30 22.65
N SER A 127 0.70 11.16 23.81
CA SER A 127 -0.20 10.04 24.11
C SER A 127 -1.45 10.00 23.21
N GLN A 128 -1.91 11.13 22.69
CA GLN A 128 -3.07 11.19 21.82
C GLN A 128 -2.83 10.45 20.50
N VAL A 129 -1.62 10.51 19.95
CA VAL A 129 -1.23 9.76 18.75
C VAL A 129 -1.32 8.25 19.01
N LEU A 130 -0.85 7.77 20.18
CA LEU A 130 -0.97 6.37 20.57
C LEU A 130 -2.43 5.92 20.73
N VAL A 131 -3.25 6.73 21.40
CA VAL A 131 -4.68 6.43 21.57
C VAL A 131 -5.37 6.37 20.22
N SER A 132 -5.12 7.31 19.33
CA SER A 132 -5.69 7.32 17.98
C SER A 132 -5.26 6.12 17.15
N ALA A 133 -3.98 5.74 17.22
CA ALA A 133 -3.47 4.55 16.54
C ALA A 133 -4.13 3.27 17.09
N GLY A 134 -4.18 3.11 18.42
CA GLY A 134 -4.83 1.97 19.06
C GLY A 134 -6.31 1.85 18.70
N TYR A 135 -7.03 2.98 18.69
CA TYR A 135 -8.42 3.02 18.26
C TYR A 135 -8.59 2.60 16.79
N ALA A 136 -7.75 3.13 15.88
CA ALA A 136 -7.81 2.79 14.47
C ALA A 136 -7.54 1.29 14.22
N PHE A 137 -6.52 0.72 14.85
CA PHE A 137 -6.22 -0.71 14.77
C PHE A 137 -7.35 -1.57 15.34
N GLY A 138 -7.86 -1.23 16.53
CA GLY A 138 -8.97 -1.96 17.14
C GLY A 138 -10.25 -1.92 16.31
N ARG A 139 -10.57 -0.75 15.73
CA ARG A 139 -11.69 -0.60 14.80
C ARG A 139 -11.50 -1.44 13.54
N PHE A 140 -10.32 -1.43 12.94
CA PHE A 140 -10.01 -2.23 11.76
C PHE A 140 -10.18 -3.73 12.04
N GLN A 141 -9.68 -4.22 13.18
CA GLN A 141 -9.89 -5.61 13.59
C GLN A 141 -11.37 -5.95 13.79
N ALA A 142 -12.14 -5.09 14.43
CA ALA A 142 -13.58 -5.29 14.63
C ALA A 142 -14.34 -5.33 13.30
N LEU A 143 -13.96 -4.48 12.34
CA LEU A 143 -14.56 -4.49 11.00
C LEU A 143 -14.28 -5.79 10.24
N LEU A 144 -13.18 -6.47 10.52
CA LEU A 144 -12.77 -7.72 9.85
C LEU A 144 -13.22 -8.98 10.59
N GLU A 145 -13.90 -8.88 11.73
CA GLU A 145 -14.26 -10.04 12.58
C GLU A 145 -15.02 -11.15 11.83
N GLY A 146 -15.84 -10.79 10.87
CA GLY A 146 -16.61 -11.75 10.05
C GLY A 146 -15.95 -12.17 8.73
N LEU A 147 -14.73 -11.69 8.42
CA LEU A 147 -14.04 -12.07 7.20
C LEU A 147 -13.54 -13.51 7.29
N PRO A 148 -13.95 -14.42 6.39
CA PRO A 148 -13.45 -15.79 6.39
C PRO A 148 -11.93 -15.82 6.15
N MET A 149 -11.18 -16.44 7.08
CA MET A 149 -9.71 -16.49 7.03
C MET A 149 -9.18 -17.21 5.77
N GLU A 150 -9.96 -18.13 5.22
CA GLU A 150 -9.64 -18.87 3.99
C GLU A 150 -9.55 -17.96 2.76
N ARG A 151 -10.10 -16.76 2.85
CA ARG A 151 -9.96 -15.74 1.80
C ARG A 151 -8.60 -15.02 1.81
N LEU A 152 -7.84 -15.17 2.89
CA LEU A 152 -6.55 -14.52 3.08
C LEU A 152 -5.41 -15.54 2.99
N ALA A 153 -4.33 -15.13 2.35
CA ALA A 153 -3.08 -15.88 2.29
C ALA A 153 -2.03 -15.27 3.21
N GLU A 154 -1.19 -16.11 3.81
CA GLU A 154 -0.03 -15.66 4.57
C GLU A 154 1.04 -15.13 3.60
N THR A 155 1.28 -13.82 3.60
CA THR A 155 2.20 -13.18 2.65
C THR A 155 3.66 -13.20 3.09
N ILE A 156 3.91 -13.35 4.39
CA ILE A 156 5.25 -13.51 4.98
C ILE A 156 5.17 -14.65 6.00
N PRO A 157 5.48 -15.89 5.60
CA PRO A 157 5.36 -17.06 6.48
C PRO A 157 6.12 -16.89 7.79
N GLY A 158 5.44 -17.15 8.91
CA GLY A 158 6.01 -17.07 10.25
C GLY A 158 6.40 -15.66 10.69
N PHE A 159 5.88 -14.59 10.05
CA PHE A 159 6.24 -13.20 10.40
C PHE A 159 5.93 -12.87 11.88
N HIS A 160 4.86 -13.39 12.42
CA HIS A 160 4.42 -13.21 13.81
C HIS A 160 4.72 -14.42 14.72
N ASP A 161 5.56 -15.37 14.29
CA ASP A 161 6.02 -16.47 15.15
C ASP A 161 7.06 -15.95 16.16
N THR A 162 6.55 -15.31 17.22
CA THR A 162 7.38 -14.75 18.31
C THR A 162 8.26 -15.80 18.98
N PRO A 163 7.78 -17.04 19.27
CA PRO A 163 8.62 -18.09 19.83
C PRO A 163 9.80 -18.47 18.94
N ALA A 164 9.60 -18.58 17.62
CA ALA A 164 10.68 -18.89 16.69
C ALA A 164 11.70 -17.74 16.59
N ARG A 165 11.22 -16.49 16.61
CA ARG A 165 12.09 -15.30 16.62
C ARG A 165 12.91 -15.22 17.90
N LEU A 166 12.32 -15.51 19.05
CA LEU A 166 13.01 -15.51 20.33
C LEU A 166 14.11 -16.58 20.38
N ARG A 167 13.82 -17.81 19.90
CA ARG A 167 14.85 -18.87 19.78
C ARG A 167 16.05 -18.41 18.94
N LYS A 168 15.77 -17.84 17.74
CA LYS A 168 16.85 -17.29 16.87
C LYS A 168 17.68 -16.20 17.53
N LEU A 169 17.05 -15.36 18.38
CA LEU A 169 17.78 -14.34 19.15
C LEU A 169 18.73 -14.97 20.16
N PHE A 170 18.29 -15.98 20.91
CA PHE A 170 19.14 -16.67 21.87
C PHE A 170 20.29 -17.42 21.19
N ASP A 171 20.01 -18.15 20.10
CA ASP A 171 21.02 -18.86 19.30
C ASP A 171 22.11 -17.91 18.74
N ALA A 172 21.74 -16.65 18.46
CA ALA A 172 22.67 -15.64 17.95
C ALA A 172 23.47 -14.91 19.05
N ALA A 173 23.05 -15.05 20.32
CA ALA A 173 23.68 -14.43 21.48
C ALA A 173 24.71 -15.37 22.18
N GLU A 174 24.74 -16.66 21.81
CA GLU A 174 25.75 -17.65 22.19
C GLU A 174 26.96 -17.61 21.26
#